data_667999120868b4c16ccb24871d1b4cac
#
_entry.id   667999120868b4c16ccb24871d1b4cac
#
_cell.length_a   1.000
_cell.length_b   1.000
_cell.length_c   1.000
_cell.angle_alpha   90.00
_cell.angle_beta   90.00
_cell.angle_gamma   90.00
#
_symmetry.space_group_name_H-M   'P 1'
#
loop_
_entity.id
_entity.type
_entity.pdbx_description
1 polymer ?
#
loop_
_entity_poly.entity_id
_entity_poly.type
_entity_poly.pdbx_seq_one_letter_code
_entity_poly.pdbx_strand_id
1 'polypeptide(L)'
;MSYKSDIRKADRMVEAEKFPSVILIDNCNACNLRCSMCDHPNVKQYRKIQLMDWSLYTKIIDEIAIERPDARVWQIFFGDPFMCRDIAKRIEYAKSKGLTDVVLNTNGVLMKPEKAEAVIRAGLDALYVGIDSATAETYDKIRIGGNFEKAVANVLAYRDLLKKVGKPEQKLFVQFVESEVNQDEVEPFKRFWNEQGVNIKVRPKVSWAGLVSADNLQDNDDVVRRPCYWLMQTANICADGRFALCSVDVHCRVPSGDVNTHSIKELWQQGPLKEYRKMHNEGRFDELPEMCRRCSDWQSAYADYQLAK
;
A
#
# COMPACT_ATOMS: atom_id res chain seq x y z
N MET A 1 -13.17 -7.54 19.72
CA MET A 1 -14.24 -7.29 18.73
C MET A 1 -13.81 -7.89 17.41
N SER A 2 -14.46 -8.98 16.99
CA SER A 2 -14.22 -9.59 15.68
C SER A 2 -14.44 -8.53 14.62
N TYR A 3 -13.43 -8.22 13.83
CA TYR A 3 -13.53 -7.31 12.68
C TYR A 3 -14.56 -7.92 11.73
N LYS A 4 -15.70 -7.26 11.55
CA LYS A 4 -16.75 -7.66 10.60
C LYS A 4 -16.22 -7.47 9.17
N SER A 5 -15.24 -8.30 8.78
CA SER A 5 -14.56 -8.18 7.48
C SER A 5 -15.39 -8.70 6.31
N ASP A 6 -16.26 -9.69 6.55
CA ASP A 6 -16.83 -10.46 5.46
C ASP A 6 -18.05 -9.80 4.80
N ILE A 7 -18.94 -9.15 5.56
CA ILE A 7 -20.09 -8.42 5.00
C ILE A 7 -19.61 -7.16 4.24
N ARG A 8 -18.61 -6.45 4.77
CA ARG A 8 -18.03 -5.28 4.09
C ARG A 8 -17.19 -5.65 2.85
N LYS A 9 -16.71 -6.88 2.71
CA LYS A 9 -15.99 -7.33 1.49
C LYS A 9 -16.94 -7.47 0.30
N ALA A 10 -18.09 -8.09 0.49
CA ALA A 10 -19.09 -8.25 -0.57
C ALA A 10 -19.70 -6.89 -0.99
N ASP A 11 -20.08 -6.05 -0.03
CA ASP A 11 -20.62 -4.70 -0.30
C ASP A 11 -19.60 -3.78 -0.96
N ARG A 12 -18.33 -3.89 -0.58
CA ARG A 12 -17.21 -3.15 -1.21
C ARG A 12 -16.96 -3.60 -2.66
N MET A 13 -17.13 -4.86 -2.99
CA MET A 13 -16.96 -5.35 -4.37
C MET A 13 -18.03 -4.78 -5.31
N VAL A 14 -19.30 -4.73 -4.90
CA VAL A 14 -20.40 -4.17 -5.70
C VAL A 14 -20.21 -2.66 -5.91
N GLU A 15 -19.79 -1.93 -4.89
CA GLU A 15 -19.52 -0.49 -5.00
C GLU A 15 -18.27 -0.16 -5.84
N ALA A 16 -17.26 -1.05 -5.85
CA ALA A 16 -16.04 -0.85 -6.62
C ALA A 16 -16.26 -0.93 -8.14
N GLU A 17 -17.39 -1.45 -8.61
CA GLU A 17 -17.71 -1.44 -10.04
C GLU A 17 -17.87 -0.03 -10.61
N LYS A 18 -18.33 0.94 -9.83
CA LYS A 18 -18.56 2.34 -10.26
C LYS A 18 -17.29 3.18 -10.20
N PHE A 19 -16.52 3.06 -9.12
CA PHE A 19 -15.28 3.79 -8.90
C PHE A 19 -14.43 3.02 -7.86
N PRO A 20 -13.09 2.99 -7.96
CA PRO A 20 -12.25 2.23 -7.02
C PRO A 20 -12.45 2.69 -5.57
N SER A 21 -12.51 1.72 -4.65
CA SER A 21 -12.62 2.01 -3.21
C SER A 21 -11.26 2.21 -2.53
N VAL A 22 -10.20 1.81 -3.20
CA VAL A 22 -8.81 1.98 -2.74
C VAL A 22 -8.00 2.55 -3.89
N ILE A 23 -7.24 3.61 -3.63
CA ILE A 23 -6.42 4.26 -4.64
C ILE A 23 -5.01 4.42 -4.10
N LEU A 24 -4.03 3.89 -4.82
CA LEU A 24 -2.61 4.07 -4.53
C LEU A 24 -2.04 5.10 -5.50
N ILE A 25 -1.42 6.15 -4.97
CA ILE A 25 -0.83 7.25 -5.74
C ILE A 25 0.67 7.29 -5.50
N ASP A 26 1.44 7.09 -6.53
CA ASP A 26 2.90 7.13 -6.48
C ASP A 26 3.41 8.57 -6.47
N ASN A 27 3.26 9.26 -5.33
CA ASN A 27 3.71 10.65 -5.20
C ASN A 27 5.21 10.81 -5.50
N CYS A 28 6.00 9.80 -5.11
CA CYS A 28 7.41 9.68 -5.43
C CYS A 28 7.79 8.20 -5.40
N ASN A 29 8.32 7.68 -6.50
CA ASN A 29 8.73 6.27 -6.57
C ASN A 29 10.19 6.01 -6.15
N ALA A 30 10.81 6.93 -5.40
CA ALA A 30 12.11 6.71 -4.77
C ALA A 30 11.96 5.99 -3.43
N CYS A 31 12.95 5.17 -3.07
CA CYS A 31 13.09 4.57 -1.74
C CYS A 31 14.55 4.65 -1.27
N ASN A 32 14.74 4.79 0.03
CA ASN A 32 16.06 4.80 0.66
C ASN A 32 16.55 3.42 1.09
N LEU A 33 15.73 2.36 0.95
CA LEU A 33 16.07 0.98 1.32
C LEU A 33 16.12 0.05 0.09
N ARG A 34 16.68 -1.16 0.32
CA ARG A 34 16.78 -2.25 -0.65
C ARG A 34 16.30 -3.56 -0.02
N CYS A 35 15.07 -3.56 0.49
CA CYS A 35 14.53 -4.69 1.25
C CYS A 35 14.55 -5.99 0.43
N SER A 36 14.95 -7.12 1.06
CA SER A 36 15.04 -8.43 0.40
C SER A 36 13.70 -8.95 -0.13
N MET A 37 12.58 -8.51 0.46
CA MET A 37 11.22 -8.88 0.07
C MET A 37 10.55 -7.89 -0.90
N CYS A 38 11.30 -6.97 -1.52
CA CYS A 38 10.74 -5.92 -2.36
C CYS A 38 11.59 -5.77 -3.63
N ASP A 39 10.93 -5.65 -4.77
CA ASP A 39 11.63 -5.48 -6.06
C ASP A 39 11.98 -4.00 -6.38
N HIS A 40 11.86 -3.10 -5.42
CA HIS A 40 12.21 -1.68 -5.61
C HIS A 40 13.65 -1.45 -6.09
N PRO A 41 14.68 -2.22 -5.70
CA PRO A 41 16.03 -2.07 -6.25
C PRO A 41 16.09 -2.11 -7.79
N ASN A 42 15.16 -2.84 -8.42
CA ASN A 42 15.08 -3.00 -9.88
C ASN A 42 14.19 -1.94 -10.57
N VAL A 43 13.57 -1.03 -9.83
CA VAL A 43 12.58 -0.06 -10.38
C VAL A 43 13.13 0.74 -11.56
N LYS A 44 14.42 1.11 -11.55
CA LYS A 44 15.07 1.87 -12.62
C LYS A 44 15.14 1.14 -13.98
N GLN A 45 14.99 -0.17 -13.98
CA GLN A 45 14.94 -0.97 -15.22
C GLN A 45 13.61 -0.80 -15.96
N TYR A 46 12.56 -0.38 -15.25
CA TYR A 46 11.20 -0.31 -15.76
C TYR A 46 10.63 1.11 -15.77
N ARG A 47 11.03 1.92 -14.79
CA ARG A 47 10.47 3.26 -14.59
C ARG A 47 11.54 4.27 -14.18
N LYS A 48 11.42 5.51 -14.69
CA LYS A 48 12.21 6.63 -14.17
C LYS A 48 11.84 6.92 -12.71
N ILE A 49 12.87 7.18 -11.88
CA ILE A 49 12.64 7.72 -10.53
C ILE A 49 12.24 9.18 -10.66
N GLN A 50 11.07 9.51 -10.13
CA GLN A 50 10.52 10.88 -10.23
C GLN A 50 9.50 11.18 -9.13
N LEU A 51 9.23 12.45 -8.98
CA LEU A 51 8.11 13.01 -8.22
C LEU A 51 6.94 13.21 -9.19
N MET A 52 5.71 12.88 -8.78
CA MET A 52 4.50 13.19 -9.54
C MET A 52 4.30 14.71 -9.60
N ASP A 53 3.99 15.22 -10.79
CA ASP A 53 3.68 16.63 -10.95
C ASP A 53 2.51 17.07 -10.10
N TRP A 54 2.58 18.30 -9.60
CA TRP A 54 1.54 18.85 -8.74
C TRP A 54 0.19 18.95 -9.46
N SER A 55 0.19 19.38 -10.72
CA SER A 55 -1.03 19.47 -11.53
C SER A 55 -1.71 18.12 -11.74
N LEU A 56 -0.91 17.07 -11.99
CA LEU A 56 -1.42 15.71 -12.11
C LEU A 56 -1.99 15.21 -10.76
N TYR A 57 -1.27 15.46 -9.67
CA TYR A 57 -1.73 15.08 -8.33
C TYR A 57 -3.07 15.75 -7.98
N THR A 58 -3.20 17.06 -8.22
CA THR A 58 -4.45 17.78 -7.92
C THR A 58 -5.61 17.30 -8.78
N LYS A 59 -5.38 17.03 -10.09
CA LYS A 59 -6.37 16.41 -10.97
C LYS A 59 -6.90 15.09 -10.40
N ILE A 60 -6.01 14.21 -9.93
CA ILE A 60 -6.37 12.91 -9.34
C ILE A 60 -7.20 13.10 -8.07
N ILE A 61 -6.74 13.96 -7.15
CA ILE A 61 -7.43 14.20 -5.88
C ILE A 61 -8.81 14.85 -6.09
N ASP A 62 -8.91 15.81 -6.99
CA ASP A 62 -10.17 16.49 -7.30
C ASP A 62 -11.22 15.51 -7.86
N GLU A 63 -10.80 14.57 -8.71
CA GLU A 63 -11.68 13.52 -9.22
C GLU A 63 -12.13 12.57 -8.11
N ILE A 64 -11.21 12.11 -7.24
CA ILE A 64 -11.56 11.24 -6.10
C ILE A 64 -12.55 11.95 -5.17
N ALA A 65 -12.37 13.23 -4.89
CA ALA A 65 -13.23 14.02 -4.03
C ALA A 65 -14.68 14.12 -4.57
N ILE A 66 -14.85 14.15 -5.88
CA ILE A 66 -16.15 14.19 -6.54
C ILE A 66 -16.80 12.80 -6.57
N GLU A 67 -16.04 11.78 -6.99
CA GLU A 67 -16.61 10.47 -7.29
C GLU A 67 -16.73 9.58 -6.04
N ARG A 68 -15.74 9.66 -5.12
CA ARG A 68 -15.71 8.82 -3.93
C ARG A 68 -14.81 9.41 -2.81
N PRO A 69 -15.27 10.43 -2.08
CA PRO A 69 -14.48 11.10 -1.02
C PRO A 69 -14.11 10.19 0.17
N ASP A 70 -14.83 9.07 0.35
CA ASP A 70 -14.58 8.04 1.36
C ASP A 70 -13.64 6.91 0.87
N ALA A 71 -13.13 6.99 -0.35
CA ALA A 71 -12.13 6.04 -0.83
C ALA A 71 -10.87 6.11 0.05
N ARG A 72 -10.27 4.94 0.32
CA ARG A 72 -8.96 4.91 0.96
C ARG A 72 -7.88 5.33 -0.03
N VAL A 73 -7.20 6.43 0.24
CA VAL A 73 -6.14 6.97 -0.59
C VAL A 73 -4.78 6.74 0.07
N TRP A 74 -4.02 5.80 -0.47
CA TRP A 74 -2.62 5.60 -0.13
C TRP A 74 -1.77 6.63 -0.88
N GLN A 75 -1.10 7.50 -0.14
CA GLN A 75 -0.20 8.51 -0.69
C GLN A 75 1.18 7.91 -1.07
N ILE A 76 1.18 6.66 -1.38
CA ILE A 76 2.31 5.88 -1.88
C ILE A 76 1.80 4.66 -2.67
N PHE A 77 2.50 4.31 -3.75
CA PHE A 77 2.31 3.05 -4.44
C PHE A 77 3.59 2.20 -4.32
N PHE A 78 4.73 2.70 -4.80
CA PHE A 78 5.99 1.95 -4.78
C PHE A 78 7.20 2.86 -4.54
N GLY A 79 7.68 2.91 -3.30
CA GLY A 79 8.75 3.77 -2.83
C GLY A 79 8.65 4.03 -1.32
N ASP A 80 9.20 5.15 -0.86
CA ASP A 80 8.97 5.63 0.50
C ASP A 80 8.44 7.08 0.47
N PRO A 81 7.30 7.39 1.11
CA PRO A 81 6.65 8.69 1.01
C PRO A 81 7.49 9.84 1.60
N PHE A 82 8.40 9.57 2.54
CA PHE A 82 9.30 10.59 3.08
C PHE A 82 10.48 10.95 2.16
N MET A 83 10.60 10.28 0.99
CA MET A 83 11.40 10.75 -0.14
C MET A 83 10.69 11.86 -0.93
N CYS A 84 9.37 11.96 -0.82
CA CYS A 84 8.57 13.04 -1.40
C CYS A 84 8.69 14.29 -0.53
N ARG A 85 9.34 15.33 -1.05
CA ARG A 85 9.64 16.55 -0.28
C ARG A 85 8.40 17.34 0.15
N ASP A 86 7.30 17.22 -0.58
CA ASP A 86 6.04 17.95 -0.39
C ASP A 86 4.88 17.04 0.07
N ILE A 87 5.20 15.87 0.68
CA ILE A 87 4.17 14.90 1.07
C ILE A 87 3.13 15.49 2.03
N ALA A 88 3.52 16.31 2.99
CA ALA A 88 2.59 16.96 3.91
C ALA A 88 1.63 17.90 3.17
N LYS A 89 2.13 18.72 2.22
CA LYS A 89 1.31 19.59 1.37
C LYS A 89 0.30 18.78 0.53
N ARG A 90 0.70 17.60 0.05
CA ARG A 90 -0.19 16.69 -0.70
C ARG A 90 -1.31 16.13 0.19
N ILE A 91 -0.98 15.72 1.40
CA ILE A 91 -1.96 15.29 2.39
C ILE A 91 -2.93 16.43 2.72
N GLU A 92 -2.42 17.62 3.03
CA GLU A 92 -3.24 18.80 3.33
C GLU A 92 -4.21 19.12 2.18
N TYR A 93 -3.74 19.08 0.94
CA TYR A 93 -4.60 19.27 -0.24
C TYR A 93 -5.70 18.22 -0.31
N ALA A 94 -5.36 16.93 -0.17
CA ALA A 94 -6.36 15.86 -0.18
C ALA A 94 -7.41 16.04 0.92
N LYS A 95 -6.98 16.41 2.13
CA LYS A 95 -7.89 16.68 3.27
C LYS A 95 -8.75 17.93 3.01
N SER A 96 -8.21 18.98 2.41
CA SER A 96 -8.96 20.20 2.07
C SER A 96 -10.08 19.95 1.02
N LYS A 97 -9.93 18.88 0.20
CA LYS A 97 -10.95 18.44 -0.75
C LYS A 97 -11.99 17.49 -0.14
N GLY A 98 -11.91 17.20 1.15
CA GLY A 98 -12.90 16.41 1.88
C GLY A 98 -12.63 14.90 1.89
N LEU A 99 -11.45 14.43 1.48
CA LEU A 99 -11.10 13.02 1.57
C LEU A 99 -11.02 12.59 3.05
N THR A 100 -11.66 11.48 3.40
CA THR A 100 -11.82 11.04 4.79
C THR A 100 -10.88 9.92 5.22
N ASP A 101 -10.21 9.22 4.29
CA ASP A 101 -9.29 8.10 4.59
C ASP A 101 -7.97 8.21 3.80
N VAL A 102 -7.14 9.19 4.18
CA VAL A 102 -5.82 9.47 3.58
C VAL A 102 -4.74 8.81 4.42
N VAL A 103 -3.97 7.90 3.82
CA VAL A 103 -3.05 7.04 4.57
C VAL A 103 -1.65 7.00 3.95
N LEU A 104 -0.64 6.73 4.79
CA LEU A 104 0.76 6.52 4.40
C LEU A 104 1.26 5.14 4.83
N ASN A 105 2.19 4.59 4.03
CA ASN A 105 3.04 3.47 4.42
C ASN A 105 4.50 3.85 4.21
N THR A 106 5.35 3.66 5.23
CA THR A 106 6.77 4.03 5.21
C THR A 106 7.63 2.97 5.89
N ASN A 107 8.94 2.98 5.61
CA ASN A 107 9.91 2.21 6.39
C ASN A 107 10.34 2.90 7.70
N GLY A 108 9.89 4.13 7.96
CA GLY A 108 10.13 4.89 9.19
C GLY A 108 11.51 5.55 9.32
N VAL A 109 12.52 5.15 8.53
CA VAL A 109 13.91 5.62 8.69
C VAL A 109 14.06 7.13 8.43
N LEU A 110 13.32 7.66 7.45
CA LEU A 110 13.36 9.08 7.08
C LEU A 110 12.31 9.94 7.78
N MET A 111 11.52 9.35 8.65
CA MET A 111 10.46 10.03 9.41
C MET A 111 11.04 10.80 10.59
N LYS A 112 11.80 11.87 10.30
CA LYS A 112 12.31 12.80 11.32
C LYS A 112 11.16 13.54 12.01
N PRO A 113 11.35 14.05 13.25
CA PRO A 113 10.30 14.72 14.01
C PRO A 113 9.57 15.83 13.24
N GLU A 114 10.31 16.66 12.50
CA GLU A 114 9.73 17.79 11.74
C GLU A 114 8.81 17.29 10.62
N LYS A 115 9.22 16.21 9.92
CA LYS A 115 8.41 15.60 8.86
C LYS A 115 7.20 14.86 9.45
N ALA A 116 7.39 14.19 10.58
CA ALA A 116 6.33 13.53 11.33
C ALA A 116 5.25 14.53 11.75
N GLU A 117 5.64 15.64 12.39
CA GLU A 117 4.73 16.70 12.82
C GLU A 117 4.00 17.33 11.63
N ALA A 118 4.70 17.56 10.51
CA ALA A 118 4.10 18.14 9.31
C ALA A 118 2.95 17.25 8.75
N VAL A 119 3.14 15.93 8.66
CA VAL A 119 2.08 15.03 8.15
C VAL A 119 0.94 14.85 9.15
N ILE A 120 1.22 14.91 10.47
CA ILE A 120 0.18 14.91 11.51
C ILE A 120 -0.70 16.16 11.38
N ARG A 121 -0.11 17.34 11.27
CA ARG A 121 -0.83 18.62 11.13
C ARG A 121 -1.58 18.73 9.81
N ALA A 122 -1.05 18.12 8.74
CA ALA A 122 -1.72 18.04 7.45
C ALA A 122 -3.01 17.20 7.48
N GLY A 123 -3.28 16.46 8.58
CA GLY A 123 -4.52 15.72 8.76
C GLY A 123 -4.48 14.29 8.24
N LEU A 124 -3.30 13.64 8.20
CA LEU A 124 -3.19 12.22 7.87
C LEU A 124 -4.12 11.38 8.76
N ASP A 125 -4.87 10.44 8.17
CA ASP A 125 -5.82 9.61 8.95
C ASP A 125 -5.15 8.37 9.55
N ALA A 126 -4.19 7.75 8.83
CA ALA A 126 -3.42 6.63 9.36
C ALA A 126 -1.99 6.56 8.80
N LEU A 127 -1.05 6.20 9.66
CA LEU A 127 0.34 5.89 9.30
C LEU A 127 0.62 4.42 9.57
N TYR A 128 1.17 3.73 8.56
CA TYR A 128 1.68 2.36 8.67
C TYR A 128 3.20 2.40 8.54
N VAL A 129 3.91 1.77 9.48
CA VAL A 129 5.37 1.71 9.48
C VAL A 129 5.84 0.26 9.40
N GLY A 130 6.50 -0.10 8.30
CA GLY A 130 7.04 -1.44 8.10
C GLY A 130 8.36 -1.65 8.85
N ILE A 131 8.34 -2.49 9.90
CA ILE A 131 9.51 -2.86 10.70
C ILE A 131 9.94 -4.29 10.38
N ASP A 132 9.02 -5.26 10.40
CA ASP A 132 9.17 -6.66 10.00
C ASP A 132 10.16 -7.48 10.82
N SER A 133 10.53 -7.01 12.01
CA SER A 133 11.43 -7.71 12.92
C SER A 133 11.24 -7.26 14.37
N ALA A 134 11.65 -8.10 15.32
CA ALA A 134 11.77 -7.74 16.72
C ALA A 134 13.22 -7.44 17.13
N THR A 135 14.18 -7.78 16.28
CA THR A 135 15.62 -7.61 16.52
C THR A 135 16.31 -6.85 15.40
N ALA A 136 17.43 -6.18 15.71
CA ALA A 136 18.27 -5.49 14.72
C ALA A 136 18.89 -6.49 13.72
N GLU A 137 19.28 -7.69 14.20
CA GLU A 137 19.88 -8.72 13.35
C GLU A 137 18.94 -9.16 12.22
N THR A 138 17.68 -9.44 12.54
CA THR A 138 16.68 -9.83 11.53
C THR A 138 16.26 -8.63 10.67
N TYR A 139 16.18 -7.44 11.26
CA TYR A 139 15.92 -6.21 10.51
C TYR A 139 16.93 -5.99 9.39
N ASP A 140 18.23 -6.13 9.69
CA ASP A 140 19.31 -5.90 8.72
C ASP A 140 19.29 -6.90 7.55
N LYS A 141 18.83 -8.15 7.80
CA LYS A 141 18.63 -9.16 6.76
C LYS A 141 17.47 -8.82 5.81
N ILE A 142 16.42 -8.16 6.32
CA ILE A 142 15.19 -7.86 5.59
C ILE A 142 15.21 -6.44 5.02
N ARG A 143 15.52 -5.44 5.85
CA ARG A 143 15.44 -4.01 5.56
C ARG A 143 16.79 -3.42 5.17
N ILE A 144 17.47 -4.04 4.20
CA ILE A 144 18.83 -3.71 3.77
C ILE A 144 18.99 -2.21 3.51
N GLY A 145 19.97 -1.60 4.19
CA GLY A 145 20.25 -0.16 4.15
C GLY A 145 19.41 0.67 5.13
N GLY A 146 18.62 0.00 5.98
CA GLY A 146 17.88 0.63 7.08
C GLY A 146 18.72 0.77 8.35
N ASN A 147 18.04 1.19 9.42
CA ASN A 147 18.58 1.22 10.78
C ASN A 147 17.42 0.95 11.73
N PHE A 148 17.48 -0.16 12.43
CA PHE A 148 16.42 -0.67 13.31
C PHE A 148 16.09 0.31 14.43
N GLU A 149 17.11 0.73 15.19
CA GLU A 149 16.94 1.61 16.36
C GLU A 149 16.32 2.93 15.93
N LYS A 150 16.75 3.47 14.81
CA LYS A 150 16.21 4.72 14.26
C LYS A 150 14.75 4.56 13.82
N ALA A 151 14.41 3.47 13.17
CA ALA A 151 13.03 3.21 12.75
C ALA A 151 12.12 3.08 13.96
N VAL A 152 12.52 2.29 14.98
CA VAL A 152 11.79 2.14 16.25
C VAL A 152 11.65 3.49 16.98
N ALA A 153 12.76 4.23 17.16
CA ALA A 153 12.74 5.53 17.79
C ALA A 153 11.80 6.52 17.08
N ASN A 154 11.79 6.54 15.75
CA ASN A 154 10.90 7.38 14.96
C ASN A 154 9.42 7.01 15.14
N VAL A 155 9.08 5.72 15.25
CA VAL A 155 7.70 5.29 15.55
C VAL A 155 7.25 5.75 16.92
N LEU A 156 8.10 5.57 17.94
CA LEU A 156 7.80 6.02 19.31
C LEU A 156 7.66 7.55 19.37
N ALA A 157 8.54 8.29 18.71
CA ALA A 157 8.45 9.75 18.61
C ALA A 157 7.15 10.19 17.90
N TYR A 158 6.73 9.50 16.83
CA TYR A 158 5.46 9.79 16.14
C TYR A 158 4.26 9.57 17.07
N ARG A 159 4.23 8.45 17.82
CA ARG A 159 3.21 8.16 18.83
C ARG A 159 3.09 9.28 19.87
N ASP A 160 4.22 9.77 20.36
CA ASP A 160 4.25 10.82 21.39
C ASP A 160 3.85 12.19 20.80
N LEU A 161 4.22 12.46 19.54
CA LEU A 161 3.78 13.64 18.80
C LEU A 161 2.26 13.67 18.60
N LEU A 162 1.61 12.56 18.31
CA LEU A 162 0.13 12.49 18.19
C LEU A 162 -0.54 13.03 19.45
N LYS A 163 -0.05 12.63 20.63
CA LYS A 163 -0.57 13.11 21.92
C LYS A 163 -0.30 14.60 22.09
N LYS A 164 0.93 15.05 21.79
CA LYS A 164 1.36 16.46 21.94
C LYS A 164 0.58 17.40 21.01
N VAL A 165 0.32 16.98 19.77
CA VAL A 165 -0.38 17.80 18.76
C VAL A 165 -1.90 17.75 18.96
N GLY A 166 -2.42 16.88 19.83
CA GLY A 166 -3.85 16.73 20.09
C GLY A 166 -4.61 16.05 18.96
N LYS A 167 -4.00 15.04 18.32
CA LYS A 167 -4.58 14.23 17.24
C LYS A 167 -4.65 12.73 17.61
N PRO A 168 -5.25 12.36 18.76
CA PRO A 168 -5.28 10.96 19.21
C PRO A 168 -6.14 10.06 18.31
N GLU A 169 -7.03 10.64 17.51
CA GLU A 169 -7.87 9.92 16.53
C GLU A 169 -7.07 9.40 15.32
N GLN A 170 -5.91 9.98 15.05
CA GLN A 170 -5.02 9.55 13.98
C GLN A 170 -4.41 8.18 14.32
N LYS A 171 -4.52 7.23 13.40
CA LYS A 171 -4.11 5.84 13.64
C LYS A 171 -2.64 5.63 13.31
N LEU A 172 -1.91 5.02 14.23
CA LEU A 172 -0.54 4.56 14.02
C LEU A 172 -0.50 3.02 14.07
N PHE A 173 0.10 2.42 13.05
CA PHE A 173 0.31 0.98 12.96
C PHE A 173 1.78 0.67 12.69
N VAL A 174 2.31 -0.34 13.35
CA VAL A 174 3.51 -1.03 12.88
C VAL A 174 3.11 -2.27 12.08
N GLN A 175 3.81 -2.51 10.98
CA GLN A 175 3.56 -3.68 10.13
C GLN A 175 4.68 -4.69 10.26
N PHE A 176 4.27 -5.95 10.18
CA PHE A 176 5.13 -7.12 10.11
C PHE A 176 4.71 -7.96 8.89
N VAL A 177 5.57 -8.05 7.91
CA VAL A 177 5.41 -8.96 6.76
C VAL A 177 6.07 -10.27 7.16
N GLU A 178 5.24 -11.27 7.46
CA GLU A 178 5.70 -12.58 7.86
C GLU A 178 6.34 -13.32 6.68
N SER A 179 7.49 -13.91 6.92
CA SER A 179 8.28 -14.68 5.98
C SER A 179 9.11 -15.73 6.73
N GLU A 180 9.75 -16.63 6.00
CA GLU A 180 10.67 -17.65 6.49
C GLU A 180 11.82 -17.10 7.36
N VAL A 181 12.20 -15.85 7.14
CA VAL A 181 13.34 -15.20 7.84
C VAL A 181 12.96 -14.69 9.22
N ASN A 182 11.68 -14.36 9.47
CA ASN A 182 11.25 -13.64 10.66
C ASN A 182 10.03 -14.22 11.37
N GLN A 183 9.50 -15.35 10.92
CA GLN A 183 8.28 -15.95 11.48
C GLN A 183 8.36 -16.19 13.01
N ASP A 184 9.55 -16.53 13.52
CA ASP A 184 9.76 -16.78 14.95
C ASP A 184 9.76 -15.49 15.79
N GLU A 185 9.83 -14.33 15.13
CA GLU A 185 9.82 -13.02 15.79
C GLU A 185 8.42 -12.37 15.87
N VAL A 186 7.38 -12.98 15.31
CA VAL A 186 6.01 -12.42 15.31
C VAL A 186 5.51 -12.16 16.73
N GLU A 187 5.63 -13.12 17.65
CA GLU A 187 5.16 -12.95 19.02
C GLU A 187 6.02 -11.99 19.87
N PRO A 188 7.37 -12.01 19.81
CA PRO A 188 8.20 -10.95 20.39
C PRO A 188 7.85 -9.56 19.88
N PHE A 189 7.65 -9.40 18.55
CA PHE A 189 7.22 -8.15 17.94
C PHE A 189 5.88 -7.64 18.48
N LYS A 190 4.87 -8.52 18.52
CA LYS A 190 3.54 -8.19 19.06
C LYS A 190 3.63 -7.74 20.53
N ARG A 191 4.40 -8.45 21.36
CA ARG A 191 4.58 -8.13 22.77
C ARG A 191 5.16 -6.73 22.93
N PHE A 192 6.29 -6.45 22.29
CA PHE A 192 6.95 -5.14 22.37
C PHE A 192 6.01 -4.00 21.97
N TRP A 193 5.37 -4.07 20.80
CA TRP A 193 4.55 -2.98 20.33
C TRP A 193 3.23 -2.81 21.08
N ASN A 194 2.65 -3.88 21.63
CA ASN A 194 1.51 -3.81 22.54
C ASN A 194 1.87 -3.06 23.84
N GLU A 195 3.03 -3.34 24.41
CA GLU A 195 3.55 -2.61 25.59
C GLU A 195 3.76 -1.13 25.27
N GLN A 196 4.14 -0.79 24.04
CA GLN A 196 4.26 0.59 23.60
C GLN A 196 2.92 1.26 23.26
N GLY A 197 1.81 0.53 23.25
CA GLY A 197 0.48 1.05 22.89
C GLY A 197 0.33 1.42 21.42
N VAL A 198 1.06 0.75 20.52
CA VAL A 198 1.01 0.96 19.07
C VAL A 198 0.25 -0.19 18.43
N ASN A 199 -0.67 0.11 17.50
CA ASN A 199 -1.42 -0.92 16.80
C ASN A 199 -0.50 -1.75 15.89
N ILE A 200 -0.81 -3.03 15.74
CA ILE A 200 0.00 -3.99 15.00
C ILE A 200 -0.80 -4.54 13.82
N LYS A 201 -0.12 -4.70 12.68
CA LYS A 201 -0.63 -5.39 11.51
C LYS A 201 0.37 -6.43 11.04
N VAL A 202 0.06 -7.71 11.23
CA VAL A 202 0.81 -8.82 10.63
C VAL A 202 0.13 -9.20 9.32
N ARG A 203 0.92 -9.41 8.27
CA ARG A 203 0.42 -9.79 6.95
C ARG A 203 1.40 -10.76 6.25
N PRO A 204 0.90 -11.62 5.35
CA PRO A 204 1.76 -12.49 4.57
C PRO A 204 2.64 -11.70 3.60
N LYS A 205 3.78 -12.29 3.23
CA LYS A 205 4.64 -11.84 2.14
C LYS A 205 3.92 -11.97 0.80
N VAL A 206 4.21 -11.08 -0.13
CA VAL A 206 3.77 -11.13 -1.53
C VAL A 206 4.96 -11.33 -2.45
N SER A 207 4.70 -11.94 -3.62
CA SER A 207 5.75 -12.22 -4.62
C SER A 207 5.98 -11.06 -5.61
N TRP A 208 5.16 -9.98 -5.55
CA TRP A 208 5.15 -8.91 -6.55
C TRP A 208 4.97 -9.46 -7.98
N ALA A 209 3.98 -10.35 -8.13
CA ALA A 209 3.70 -11.11 -9.36
C ALA A 209 4.92 -11.89 -9.86
N GLY A 210 5.59 -12.60 -8.94
CA GLY A 210 6.72 -13.48 -9.22
C GLY A 210 8.09 -12.79 -9.32
N LEU A 211 8.21 -11.51 -8.93
CA LEU A 211 9.50 -10.80 -8.95
C LEU A 211 10.40 -11.14 -7.76
N VAL A 212 9.83 -11.59 -6.65
CA VAL A 212 10.55 -12.11 -5.49
C VAL A 212 9.92 -13.42 -5.02
N SER A 213 10.70 -14.29 -4.38
CA SER A 213 10.17 -15.51 -3.77
C SER A 213 9.18 -15.17 -2.64
N ALA A 214 8.14 -15.99 -2.50
CA ALA A 214 7.16 -15.91 -1.42
C ALA A 214 6.66 -17.32 -1.09
N ASP A 215 7.38 -18.01 -0.21
CA ASP A 215 7.17 -19.43 0.11
C ASP A 215 5.84 -19.71 0.83
N ASN A 216 5.19 -18.65 1.35
CA ASN A 216 3.85 -18.71 1.91
C ASN A 216 2.72 -18.78 0.85
N LEU A 217 3.06 -18.62 -0.43
CA LEU A 217 2.10 -18.73 -1.55
C LEU A 217 2.24 -20.11 -2.19
N GLN A 218 1.10 -20.79 -2.33
CA GLN A 218 1.06 -22.08 -3.01
C GLN A 218 1.13 -21.89 -4.53
N ASP A 219 1.59 -22.92 -5.24
CA ASP A 219 1.50 -22.93 -6.70
C ASP A 219 0.03 -22.86 -7.14
N ASN A 220 -0.25 -22.17 -8.23
CA ASN A 220 -1.61 -22.02 -8.74
C ASN A 220 -2.24 -23.36 -9.18
N ASP A 221 -1.40 -24.32 -9.55
CA ASP A 221 -1.86 -25.66 -9.96
C ASP A 221 -2.37 -26.49 -8.75
N ASP A 222 -1.95 -26.14 -7.54
CA ASP A 222 -2.31 -26.86 -6.31
C ASP A 222 -3.54 -26.27 -5.59
N VAL A 223 -4.07 -25.14 -6.07
CA VAL A 223 -5.18 -24.42 -5.41
C VAL A 223 -6.28 -24.01 -6.39
N VAL A 224 -7.52 -24.03 -5.91
CA VAL A 224 -8.66 -23.51 -6.68
C VAL A 224 -8.54 -22.00 -6.77
N ARG A 225 -8.29 -21.49 -7.96
CA ARG A 225 -8.14 -20.07 -8.20
C ARG A 225 -9.42 -19.30 -7.93
N ARG A 226 -9.27 -18.13 -7.31
CA ARG A 226 -10.37 -17.20 -6.99
C ARG A 226 -10.14 -15.85 -7.67
N PRO A 227 -11.20 -15.02 -7.85
CA PRO A 227 -11.05 -13.66 -8.34
C PRO A 227 -10.07 -12.86 -7.48
N CYS A 228 -9.22 -12.04 -8.11
CA CYS A 228 -8.27 -11.21 -7.39
C CYS A 228 -8.95 -10.00 -6.78
N TYR A 229 -9.08 -10.00 -5.45
CA TYR A 229 -9.72 -8.92 -4.71
C TYR A 229 -9.07 -7.54 -4.94
N TRP A 230 -7.74 -7.48 -5.08
CA TRP A 230 -7.06 -6.21 -5.36
C TRP A 230 -7.47 -5.61 -6.70
N LEU A 231 -7.59 -6.44 -7.75
CA LEU A 231 -8.05 -5.98 -9.05
C LEU A 231 -9.49 -5.47 -9.00
N MET A 232 -10.34 -6.03 -8.12
CA MET A 232 -11.75 -5.66 -8.00
C MET A 232 -11.97 -4.29 -7.35
N GLN A 233 -11.00 -3.77 -6.58
CA GLN A 233 -11.23 -2.59 -5.77
C GLN A 233 -10.17 -1.50 -5.86
N THR A 234 -8.97 -1.81 -6.40
CA THR A 234 -7.80 -0.95 -6.23
C THR A 234 -7.35 -0.34 -7.55
N ALA A 235 -7.30 0.99 -7.61
CA ALA A 235 -6.63 1.76 -8.66
C ALA A 235 -5.19 2.08 -8.24
N ASN A 236 -4.25 1.94 -9.17
CA ASN A 236 -2.82 2.12 -8.90
C ASN A 236 -2.25 3.09 -9.94
N ILE A 237 -1.82 4.27 -9.48
CA ILE A 237 -1.40 5.36 -10.35
C ILE A 237 0.10 5.63 -10.12
N CYS A 238 0.88 5.44 -11.17
CA CYS A 238 2.31 5.68 -11.18
C CYS A 238 2.63 7.19 -11.18
N ALA A 239 3.84 7.56 -10.76
CA ALA A 239 4.26 8.97 -10.69
C ALA A 239 4.25 9.71 -12.05
N ASP A 240 4.29 8.98 -13.15
CA ASP A 240 4.18 9.50 -14.52
C ASP A 240 2.73 9.53 -15.07
N GLY A 241 1.76 9.11 -14.28
CA GLY A 241 0.35 9.07 -14.66
C GLY A 241 -0.13 7.75 -15.26
N ARG A 242 0.77 6.80 -15.55
CA ARG A 242 0.34 5.48 -16.03
C ARG A 242 -0.52 4.77 -14.99
N PHE A 243 -1.57 4.12 -15.46
CA PHE A 243 -2.48 3.35 -14.64
C PHE A 243 -2.05 1.88 -14.66
N ALA A 244 -1.52 1.37 -13.55
CA ALA A 244 -1.02 0.01 -13.46
C ALA A 244 -2.16 -1.01 -13.28
N LEU A 245 -1.93 -2.24 -13.73
CA LEU A 245 -2.91 -3.32 -13.67
C LEU A 245 -3.44 -3.57 -12.24
N CYS A 246 -2.56 -3.66 -11.25
CA CYS A 246 -2.93 -3.97 -9.87
C CYS A 246 -1.84 -3.54 -8.88
N SER A 247 -2.08 -3.78 -7.58
CA SER A 247 -1.17 -3.37 -6.49
C SER A 247 0.19 -4.09 -6.47
N VAL A 248 0.35 -5.20 -7.21
CA VAL A 248 1.64 -5.90 -7.34
C VAL A 248 2.31 -5.66 -8.70
N ASP A 249 1.63 -4.98 -9.64
CA ASP A 249 2.25 -4.48 -10.88
C ASP A 249 3.02 -3.17 -10.63
N VAL A 250 3.96 -3.23 -9.71
CA VAL A 250 4.70 -2.07 -9.21
C VAL A 250 5.60 -1.40 -10.25
N HIS A 251 5.87 -2.09 -11.34
CA HIS A 251 6.65 -1.57 -12.46
C HIS A 251 5.79 -1.12 -13.64
N CYS A 252 4.46 -1.22 -13.51
CA CYS A 252 3.52 -0.91 -14.59
C CYS A 252 3.87 -1.67 -15.89
N ARG A 253 4.10 -2.98 -15.74
CA ARG A 253 4.42 -3.90 -16.85
C ARG A 253 3.21 -4.14 -17.77
N VAL A 254 2.02 -4.02 -17.21
CA VAL A 254 0.75 -4.10 -17.95
C VAL A 254 0.00 -2.77 -17.78
N PRO A 255 0.39 -1.73 -18.54
CA PRO A 255 -0.27 -0.42 -18.43
C PRO A 255 -1.73 -0.54 -18.88
N SER A 256 -2.64 -0.10 -18.01
CA SER A 256 -4.09 -0.19 -18.22
C SER A 256 -4.72 1.17 -18.57
N GLY A 257 -3.89 2.16 -18.84
CA GLY A 257 -4.29 3.51 -19.23
C GLY A 257 -3.33 4.58 -18.71
N ASP A 258 -3.74 5.84 -18.89
CA ASP A 258 -2.97 7.03 -18.50
C ASP A 258 -3.92 8.11 -17.99
N VAL A 259 -3.75 8.51 -16.71
CA VAL A 259 -4.56 9.58 -16.09
C VAL A 259 -4.17 10.99 -16.54
N ASN A 260 -3.09 11.15 -17.31
CA ASN A 260 -2.82 12.42 -17.99
C ASN A 260 -3.88 12.73 -19.05
N THR A 261 -4.38 11.70 -19.74
CA THR A 261 -5.30 11.82 -20.89
C THR A 261 -6.74 11.43 -20.58
N HIS A 262 -6.96 10.59 -19.57
CA HIS A 262 -8.29 10.09 -19.19
C HIS A 262 -8.58 10.38 -17.72
N SER A 263 -9.84 10.27 -17.31
CA SER A 263 -10.23 10.24 -15.90
C SER A 263 -9.99 8.84 -15.31
N ILE A 264 -9.87 8.75 -13.98
CA ILE A 264 -9.84 7.47 -13.27
C ILE A 264 -11.11 6.68 -13.54
N LYS A 265 -12.27 7.35 -13.55
CA LYS A 265 -13.57 6.75 -13.82
C LYS A 265 -13.65 6.12 -15.20
N GLU A 266 -13.19 6.81 -16.23
CA GLU A 266 -13.12 6.26 -17.60
C GLU A 266 -12.24 5.03 -17.67
N LEU A 267 -11.01 5.10 -17.13
CA LEU A 267 -10.09 3.97 -17.09
C LEU A 267 -10.64 2.79 -16.30
N TRP A 268 -11.34 3.08 -15.20
CA TRP A 268 -11.95 2.05 -14.36
C TRP A 268 -13.14 1.37 -15.01
N GLN A 269 -14.03 2.12 -15.68
CA GLN A 269 -15.29 1.62 -16.22
C GLN A 269 -15.24 1.19 -17.69
N GLN A 270 -14.28 1.68 -18.46
CA GLN A 270 -14.22 1.48 -19.92
C GLN A 270 -12.89 0.87 -20.39
N GLY A 271 -11.83 1.00 -19.58
CA GLY A 271 -10.50 0.50 -19.93
C GLY A 271 -10.34 -1.03 -19.79
N PRO A 272 -9.13 -1.55 -20.07
CA PRO A 272 -8.83 -2.97 -20.01
C PRO A 272 -9.14 -3.62 -18.65
N LEU A 273 -9.04 -2.86 -17.56
CA LEU A 273 -9.31 -3.36 -16.20
C LEU A 273 -10.76 -3.85 -16.04
N LYS A 274 -11.72 -3.24 -16.74
CA LYS A 274 -13.11 -3.69 -16.71
C LYS A 274 -13.22 -5.11 -17.25
N GLU A 275 -12.59 -5.38 -18.41
CA GLU A 275 -12.62 -6.71 -19.02
C GLU A 275 -11.86 -7.73 -18.15
N TYR A 276 -10.72 -7.36 -17.58
CA TYR A 276 -9.98 -8.25 -16.68
C TYR A 276 -10.79 -8.59 -15.41
N ARG A 277 -11.53 -7.64 -14.82
CA ARG A 277 -12.45 -7.93 -13.71
C ARG A 277 -13.56 -8.87 -14.11
N LYS A 278 -14.14 -8.68 -15.32
CA LYS A 278 -15.13 -9.58 -15.87
C LYS A 278 -14.59 -11.00 -16.05
N MET A 279 -13.40 -11.14 -16.65
CA MET A 279 -12.72 -12.44 -16.78
C MET A 279 -12.53 -13.14 -15.44
N HIS A 280 -12.10 -12.39 -14.41
CA HIS A 280 -11.97 -12.93 -13.04
C HIS A 280 -13.29 -13.41 -12.45
N ASN A 281 -14.38 -12.67 -12.63
CA ASN A 281 -15.71 -13.03 -12.13
C ASN A 281 -16.31 -14.23 -12.84
N GLU A 282 -16.00 -14.40 -14.15
CA GLU A 282 -16.45 -15.50 -14.99
C GLU A 282 -15.54 -16.74 -14.91
N GLY A 283 -14.42 -16.67 -14.15
CA GLY A 283 -13.46 -17.77 -14.06
C GLY A 283 -12.61 -17.99 -15.31
N ARG A 284 -12.59 -17.04 -16.25
CA ARG A 284 -11.78 -17.07 -17.48
C ARG A 284 -10.33 -16.66 -17.22
N PHE A 285 -9.66 -17.35 -16.31
CA PHE A 285 -8.32 -16.99 -15.83
C PHE A 285 -7.23 -17.15 -16.90
N ASP A 286 -7.43 -18.05 -17.85
CA ASP A 286 -6.48 -18.32 -18.95
C ASP A 286 -6.42 -17.18 -19.98
N GLU A 287 -7.47 -16.35 -20.05
CA GLU A 287 -7.56 -15.21 -20.97
C GLU A 287 -6.93 -13.92 -20.37
N LEU A 288 -6.56 -13.95 -19.10
CA LEU A 288 -5.92 -12.82 -18.42
C LEU A 288 -4.51 -12.54 -18.96
N PRO A 289 -3.98 -11.33 -18.78
CA PRO A 289 -2.57 -11.04 -19.06
C PRO A 289 -1.64 -12.06 -18.41
N GLU A 290 -0.53 -12.39 -19.07
CA GLU A 290 0.42 -13.40 -18.60
C GLU A 290 0.85 -13.18 -17.14
N MET A 291 1.08 -11.94 -16.76
CA MET A 291 1.41 -11.58 -15.38
C MET A 291 0.33 -12.05 -14.40
N CYS A 292 -0.96 -11.84 -14.73
CA CYS A 292 -2.07 -12.31 -13.89
C CYS A 292 -2.18 -13.83 -13.87
N ARG A 293 -2.01 -14.49 -15.03
CA ARG A 293 -2.12 -15.95 -15.14
C ARG A 293 -1.12 -16.65 -14.21
N ARG A 294 0.12 -16.15 -14.16
CA ARG A 294 1.21 -16.71 -13.34
C ARG A 294 1.23 -16.20 -11.89
N CYS A 295 0.45 -15.19 -11.56
CA CYS A 295 0.49 -14.56 -10.24
C CYS A 295 -0.19 -15.43 -9.18
N SER A 296 0.49 -15.68 -8.07
CA SER A 296 -0.06 -16.34 -6.88
C SER A 296 -0.45 -15.33 -5.79
N ASP A 297 -0.14 -14.05 -5.94
CA ASP A 297 -0.41 -13.01 -4.92
C ASP A 297 -1.90 -12.79 -4.64
N TRP A 298 -2.79 -13.21 -5.56
CA TRP A 298 -4.24 -13.19 -5.32
C TRP A 298 -4.63 -13.94 -4.04
N GLN A 299 -3.86 -14.95 -3.63
CA GLN A 299 -4.08 -15.72 -2.40
C GLN A 299 -3.96 -14.83 -1.15
N SER A 300 -3.02 -13.89 -1.15
CA SER A 300 -2.82 -12.94 -0.05
C SER A 300 -4.04 -12.05 0.19
N ALA A 301 -4.88 -11.83 -0.81
CA ALA A 301 -6.11 -11.07 -0.67
C ALA A 301 -7.18 -11.79 0.16
N TYR A 302 -7.08 -13.11 0.28
CA TYR A 302 -7.97 -13.98 1.07
C TYR A 302 -7.34 -14.41 2.40
N ALA A 303 -6.09 -14.10 2.64
CA ALA A 303 -5.43 -14.38 3.91
C ALA A 303 -6.07 -13.57 5.05
N ASP A 304 -6.22 -14.18 6.21
CA ASP A 304 -6.64 -13.49 7.41
C ASP A 304 -5.52 -12.59 7.92
N TYR A 305 -5.71 -11.28 7.75
CA TYR A 305 -4.81 -10.30 8.35
C TYR A 305 -5.05 -10.28 9.85
N GLN A 306 -4.05 -10.68 10.62
CA GLN A 306 -4.10 -10.56 12.07
C GLN A 306 -3.93 -9.08 12.45
N LEU A 307 -5.03 -8.44 12.86
CA LEU A 307 -4.99 -7.16 13.55
C LEU A 307 -4.98 -7.48 15.04
N ALA A 308 -3.83 -7.41 15.68
CA ALA A 308 -3.75 -7.40 17.13
C ALA A 308 -4.06 -5.98 17.63
N LYS A 309 -4.92 -5.92 18.68
CA LYS A 309 -5.18 -4.70 19.44
C LYS A 309 -3.99 -4.43 20.33
#